data_ea064546cf1bca6c42d6cdaf93df01a1
#
_entry.id   ea064546cf1bca6c42d6cdaf93df01a1
#
_cell.length_a   1.000
_cell.length_b   1.000
_cell.length_c   1.000
_cell.angle_alpha   90.00
_cell.angle_beta   90.00
_cell.angle_gamma   90.00
#
_symmetry.space_group_name_H-M   'P 1'
#
loop_
_entity.id
_entity.type
_entity.pdbx_description
1 polymer ?
#
loop_
_entity_poly.entity_id
_entity_poly.type
_entity_poly.pdbx_seq_one_letter_code
_entity_poly.pdbx_strand_id
1 'polypeptide(L)'
;MIPHQASIERYRRLRLLGHGGMAKVELARDTELDRPVAIKRLAENLAANDDYQQRFLREARLAARLSHPNIVAVYDAGSENGVPFIVMEYVEGETVSDLLGRRRRLEPAEAVALALQACSGLEAAHEAGLVHRDIKPRNLLITTEGILKIADFGIARSLDGTQLTAAGTVLGTAGYLAPEQAAGEPVTAAADIYALGAVLYELLTGRPPYEADNLAELFVKQTEGSITPLRELAPAAPARLEDAVMRALARAPRYRHESAAAFADELGETPTAVTAVDRSPPTARRRRWALPAAAALAAALIGLVLALSLASGSKEPPRPAAPPSANGTPAQQAHAFSVWLRRHAAGG
;
A
#
# COMPACT_ATOMS: atom_id res chain seq x y z
N MET A 1 31.79 2.42 -16.24
CA MET A 1 30.52 2.05 -16.90
C MET A 1 29.45 2.85 -16.22
N ILE A 2 28.89 3.86 -16.89
CA ILE A 2 27.78 4.70 -16.35
C ILE A 2 26.59 3.76 -16.21
N PRO A 3 25.97 3.59 -15.03
CA PRO A 3 24.79 2.76 -14.91
C PRO A 3 23.71 3.35 -15.84
N HIS A 4 23.02 2.48 -16.54
CA HIS A 4 21.89 2.82 -17.41
C HIS A 4 20.88 3.60 -16.55
N GLN A 5 20.81 4.92 -16.75
CA GLN A 5 19.80 5.73 -16.08
C GLN A 5 18.45 5.37 -16.71
N ALA A 6 17.53 4.91 -15.89
CA ALA A 6 16.17 4.65 -16.36
C ALA A 6 15.60 5.88 -17.04
N SER A 7 15.11 5.73 -18.27
CA SER A 7 14.31 6.77 -18.91
C SER A 7 12.90 6.72 -18.37
N ILE A 8 12.39 7.84 -17.87
CA ILE A 8 11.01 7.93 -17.37
C ILE A 8 9.99 7.67 -18.49
N GLU A 9 10.35 7.88 -19.76
CA GLU A 9 9.49 7.62 -20.92
C GLU A 9 9.04 6.15 -21.02
N ARG A 10 9.83 5.23 -20.46
CA ARG A 10 9.47 3.82 -20.32
C ARG A 10 8.24 3.62 -19.43
N TYR A 11 7.98 4.54 -18.48
CA TYR A 11 6.96 4.37 -17.45
C TYR A 11 5.76 5.29 -17.70
N ARG A 12 4.68 4.75 -18.25
CA ARG A 12 3.43 5.50 -18.47
C ARG A 12 2.67 5.66 -17.17
N ARG A 13 2.60 6.87 -16.63
CA ARG A 13 1.87 7.21 -15.40
C ARG A 13 0.37 6.99 -15.59
N LEU A 14 -0.29 6.42 -14.60
CA LEU A 14 -1.71 6.09 -14.61
C LEU A 14 -2.51 6.91 -13.59
N ARG A 15 -2.11 6.87 -12.31
CA ARG A 15 -2.78 7.61 -11.23
C ARG A 15 -1.85 7.84 -10.04
N LEU A 16 -2.18 8.83 -9.22
CA LEU A 16 -1.53 9.07 -7.94
C LEU A 16 -1.96 7.96 -6.95
N LEU A 17 -0.99 7.40 -6.22
CA LEU A 17 -1.20 6.46 -5.12
C LEU A 17 -1.18 7.16 -3.77
N GLY A 18 -0.28 8.14 -3.62
CA GLY A 18 -0.14 8.92 -2.40
C GLY A 18 0.86 10.06 -2.55
N HIS A 19 0.78 11.02 -1.66
CA HIS A 19 1.77 12.08 -1.55
C HIS A 19 2.12 12.31 -0.07
N GLY A 20 3.39 12.62 0.20
CA GLY A 20 3.90 13.06 1.49
C GLY A 20 4.72 14.32 1.36
N GLY A 21 5.24 14.84 2.46
CA GLY A 21 6.05 16.06 2.47
C GLY A 21 7.34 15.98 1.63
N MET A 22 7.89 14.77 1.42
CA MET A 22 9.17 14.58 0.71
C MET A 22 9.01 13.98 -0.69
N ALA A 23 7.95 13.24 -0.96
CA ALA A 23 7.79 12.51 -2.22
C ALA A 23 6.32 12.28 -2.55
N LYS A 24 6.04 12.07 -3.85
CA LYS A 24 4.78 11.54 -4.35
C LYS A 24 5.00 10.14 -4.91
N VAL A 25 3.98 9.28 -4.78
CA VAL A 25 3.99 7.91 -5.32
C VAL A 25 2.88 7.79 -6.34
N GLU A 26 3.22 7.34 -7.54
CA GLU A 26 2.31 7.19 -8.67
C GLU A 26 2.29 5.75 -9.14
N LEU A 27 1.11 5.22 -9.47
CA LEU A 27 0.99 3.98 -10.25
C LEU A 27 1.38 4.30 -11.70
N ALA A 28 2.23 3.46 -12.27
CA ALA A 28 2.60 3.53 -13.67
C ALA A 28 2.61 2.13 -14.30
N ARG A 29 2.64 2.08 -15.62
CA ARG A 29 2.90 0.87 -16.40
C ARG A 29 4.28 0.93 -17.01
N ASP A 30 5.10 -0.06 -16.71
CA ASP A 30 6.35 -0.32 -17.43
C ASP A 30 5.98 -0.79 -18.84
N THR A 31 6.25 0.03 -19.86
CA THR A 31 5.83 -0.24 -21.24
C THR A 31 6.69 -1.28 -21.94
N GLU A 32 7.91 -1.55 -21.43
CA GLU A 32 8.79 -2.59 -21.97
C GLU A 32 8.45 -3.98 -21.42
N LEU A 33 8.18 -4.08 -20.09
CA LEU A 33 7.89 -5.34 -19.42
C LEU A 33 6.39 -5.59 -19.25
N ASP A 34 5.55 -4.66 -19.69
CA ASP A 34 4.08 -4.70 -19.64
C ASP A 34 3.51 -5.03 -18.26
N ARG A 35 4.06 -4.44 -17.19
CA ARG A 35 3.64 -4.68 -15.80
C ARG A 35 3.35 -3.39 -15.05
N PRO A 36 2.48 -3.42 -14.01
CA PRO A 36 2.29 -2.30 -13.13
C PRO A 36 3.52 -2.10 -12.23
N VAL A 37 3.86 -0.84 -11.98
CA VAL A 37 4.94 -0.43 -11.07
C VAL A 37 4.50 0.77 -10.26
N ALA A 38 5.09 0.98 -9.08
CA ALA A 38 4.96 2.21 -8.32
C ALA A 38 6.20 3.09 -8.56
N ILE A 39 5.99 4.38 -8.80
CA ILE A 39 7.07 5.35 -9.01
C ILE A 39 7.02 6.37 -7.87
N LYS A 40 8.04 6.36 -7.03
CA LYS A 40 8.26 7.36 -5.99
C LYS A 40 9.14 8.47 -6.54
N ARG A 41 8.64 9.70 -6.55
CA ARG A 41 9.36 10.89 -7.04
C ARG A 41 9.61 11.85 -5.91
N LEU A 42 10.82 12.38 -5.84
CA LEU A 42 11.14 13.45 -4.89
C LEU A 42 10.26 14.68 -5.17
N ALA A 43 9.82 15.37 -4.13
CA ALA A 43 9.06 16.59 -4.28
C ALA A 43 9.93 17.69 -4.94
N GLU A 44 9.35 18.45 -5.86
CA GLU A 44 10.08 19.41 -6.68
C GLU A 44 10.81 20.50 -5.87
N ASN A 45 10.20 20.95 -4.76
CA ASN A 45 10.82 21.88 -3.82
C ASN A 45 12.07 21.32 -3.12
N LEU A 46 12.19 20.00 -3.01
CA LEU A 46 13.35 19.32 -2.42
C LEU A 46 14.36 18.90 -3.50
N ALA A 47 13.92 18.75 -4.73
CA ALA A 47 14.77 18.37 -5.85
C ALA A 47 15.80 19.46 -6.23
N ALA A 48 15.61 20.69 -5.78
CA ALA A 48 16.60 21.77 -5.95
C ALA A 48 17.81 21.64 -4.99
N ASN A 49 17.76 20.74 -4.00
CA ASN A 49 18.81 20.54 -3.02
C ASN A 49 19.50 19.18 -3.25
N ASP A 50 20.79 19.22 -3.56
CA ASP A 50 21.61 18.04 -3.88
C ASP A 50 21.67 17.02 -2.73
N ASP A 51 21.65 17.46 -1.46
CA ASP A 51 21.66 16.57 -0.31
C ASP A 51 20.41 15.69 -0.26
N TYR A 52 19.24 16.25 -0.55
CA TYR A 52 17.99 15.46 -0.62
C TYR A 52 18.00 14.49 -1.80
N GLN A 53 18.52 14.91 -2.95
CA GLN A 53 18.65 14.02 -4.11
C GLN A 53 19.58 12.84 -3.82
N GLN A 54 20.76 13.12 -3.24
CA GLN A 54 21.74 12.07 -2.90
C GLN A 54 21.19 11.09 -1.87
N ARG A 55 20.51 11.58 -0.83
CA ARG A 55 19.85 10.74 0.19
C ARG A 55 18.79 9.85 -0.45
N PHE A 56 17.93 10.42 -1.29
CA PHE A 56 16.88 9.69 -1.99
C PHE A 56 17.42 8.56 -2.88
N LEU A 57 18.46 8.84 -3.67
CA LEU A 57 19.09 7.83 -4.51
C LEU A 57 19.92 6.81 -3.71
N ARG A 58 20.47 7.20 -2.56
CA ARG A 58 21.14 6.27 -1.65
C ARG A 58 20.13 5.29 -1.05
N GLU A 59 18.96 5.75 -0.65
CA GLU A 59 17.85 4.90 -0.20
C GLU A 59 17.51 3.84 -1.24
N ALA A 60 17.32 4.27 -2.51
CA ALA A 60 17.03 3.35 -3.60
C ALA A 60 18.12 2.27 -3.76
N ARG A 61 19.42 2.67 -3.73
CA ARG A 61 20.54 1.73 -3.90
C ARG A 61 20.66 0.71 -2.78
N LEU A 62 20.31 1.10 -1.55
CA LEU A 62 20.35 0.20 -0.39
C LEU A 62 19.15 -0.75 -0.43
N ALA A 63 17.94 -0.23 -0.69
CA ALA A 63 16.73 -1.05 -0.82
C ALA A 63 16.81 -2.03 -2.01
N ALA A 64 17.46 -1.64 -3.12
CA ALA A 64 17.64 -2.50 -4.30
C ALA A 64 18.51 -3.74 -4.05
N ARG A 65 19.27 -3.79 -2.93
CA ARG A 65 20.03 -4.97 -2.54
C ARG A 65 19.19 -6.04 -1.84
N LEU A 66 18.00 -5.65 -1.39
CA LEU A 66 17.10 -6.54 -0.67
C LEU A 66 16.18 -7.26 -1.66
N SER A 67 16.13 -8.58 -1.54
CA SER A 67 15.18 -9.42 -2.27
C SER A 67 14.51 -10.36 -1.27
N HIS A 68 13.30 -10.01 -0.84
CA HIS A 68 12.57 -10.74 0.19
C HIS A 68 11.06 -10.63 -0.04
N PRO A 69 10.26 -11.69 0.16
CA PRO A 69 8.81 -11.65 -0.06
C PRO A 69 8.08 -10.59 0.76
N ASN A 70 8.59 -10.27 1.95
CA ASN A 70 8.01 -9.27 2.84
C ASN A 70 8.66 -7.87 2.73
N ILE A 71 9.38 -7.61 1.64
CA ILE A 71 9.95 -6.29 1.34
C ILE A 71 9.50 -5.88 -0.07
N VAL A 72 9.09 -4.62 -0.25
CA VAL A 72 8.78 -4.07 -1.57
C VAL A 72 10.07 -3.99 -2.40
N ALA A 73 10.10 -4.68 -3.54
CA ALA A 73 11.27 -4.73 -4.39
C ALA A 73 11.49 -3.39 -5.11
N VAL A 74 12.75 -2.92 -5.15
CA VAL A 74 13.17 -1.79 -5.97
C VAL A 74 13.68 -2.32 -7.30
N TYR A 75 13.10 -1.84 -8.40
CA TYR A 75 13.41 -2.31 -9.75
C TYR A 75 14.40 -1.41 -10.47
N ASP A 76 14.29 -0.08 -10.27
CA ASP A 76 15.11 0.88 -10.99
C ASP A 76 15.13 2.23 -10.29
N ALA A 77 16.04 3.13 -10.68
CA ALA A 77 16.09 4.50 -10.22
C ALA A 77 16.67 5.40 -11.31
N GLY A 78 16.18 6.62 -11.39
CA GLY A 78 16.62 7.59 -12.41
C GLY A 78 16.31 9.02 -12.02
N SER A 79 16.43 9.91 -13.02
CA SER A 79 16.08 11.33 -12.88
C SER A 79 15.36 11.81 -14.14
N GLU A 80 14.30 12.61 -13.96
CA GLU A 80 13.57 13.28 -15.01
C GLU A 80 13.59 14.79 -14.75
N ASN A 81 14.14 15.56 -15.68
CA ASN A 81 14.27 17.05 -15.55
C ASN A 81 14.94 17.46 -14.22
N GLY A 82 15.94 16.71 -13.77
CA GLY A 82 16.63 16.97 -12.51
C GLY A 82 15.88 16.47 -11.25
N VAL A 83 14.70 15.90 -11.39
CA VAL A 83 13.92 15.31 -10.28
C VAL A 83 14.16 13.81 -10.20
N PRO A 84 14.79 13.29 -9.13
CA PRO A 84 15.04 11.87 -9.00
C PRO A 84 13.74 11.10 -8.76
N PHE A 85 13.71 9.84 -9.24
CA PHE A 85 12.63 8.89 -9.04
C PHE A 85 13.15 7.48 -8.77
N ILE A 86 12.33 6.68 -8.09
CA ILE A 86 12.57 5.26 -7.80
C ILE A 86 11.39 4.49 -8.37
N VAL A 87 11.68 3.42 -9.12
CA VAL A 87 10.69 2.47 -9.62
C VAL A 87 10.71 1.23 -8.75
N MET A 88 9.55 0.86 -8.23
CA MET A 88 9.42 -0.25 -7.29
C MET A 88 8.18 -1.10 -7.59
N GLU A 89 8.11 -2.24 -6.96
CA GLU A 89 6.96 -3.13 -6.98
C GLU A 89 5.68 -2.36 -6.65
N TYR A 90 4.68 -2.51 -7.50
CA TYR A 90 3.32 -2.10 -7.17
C TYR A 90 2.65 -3.20 -6.38
N VAL A 91 2.31 -2.91 -5.13
CA VAL A 91 1.58 -3.83 -4.27
C VAL A 91 0.10 -3.55 -4.42
N GLU A 92 -0.62 -4.49 -5.02
CA GLU A 92 -2.08 -4.42 -5.10
C GLU A 92 -2.68 -4.88 -3.77
N GLY A 93 -3.32 -3.93 -3.07
CA GLY A 93 -3.86 -4.17 -1.73
C GLY A 93 -4.10 -2.88 -0.95
N GLU A 94 -3.96 -2.96 0.36
CA GLU A 94 -4.17 -1.84 1.28
C GLU A 94 -2.97 -1.68 2.24
N THR A 95 -2.85 -0.51 2.89
CA THR A 95 -1.89 -0.33 3.98
C THR A 95 -2.47 -0.86 5.30
N VAL A 96 -1.61 -1.20 6.26
CA VAL A 96 -2.04 -1.50 7.64
C VAL A 96 -2.78 -0.31 8.25
N SER A 97 -2.46 0.92 7.84
CA SER A 97 -3.20 2.13 8.24
C SER A 97 -4.64 2.14 7.72
N ASP A 98 -4.86 1.72 6.46
CA ASP A 98 -6.21 1.63 5.87
C ASP A 98 -7.01 0.51 6.55
N LEU A 99 -6.35 -0.62 6.83
CA LEU A 99 -6.94 -1.74 7.56
C LEU A 99 -7.40 -1.32 8.97
N LEU A 100 -6.56 -0.59 9.72
CA LEU A 100 -6.90 -0.03 11.03
C LEU A 100 -8.04 0.99 10.94
N GLY A 101 -8.02 1.86 9.93
CA GLY A 101 -9.10 2.82 9.68
C GLY A 101 -10.46 2.14 9.49
N ARG A 102 -10.48 0.98 8.86
CA ARG A 102 -11.69 0.20 8.58
C ARG A 102 -12.12 -0.69 9.74
N ARG A 103 -11.17 -1.38 10.39
CA ARG A 103 -11.45 -2.43 11.40
C ARG A 103 -11.20 -1.98 12.84
N ARG A 104 -10.53 -0.88 13.04
CA ARG A 104 -10.07 -0.30 14.31
C ARG A 104 -9.06 -1.18 15.06
N ARG A 105 -9.29 -2.47 15.18
CA ARG A 105 -8.40 -3.46 15.81
C ARG A 105 -8.57 -4.82 15.15
N LEU A 106 -7.61 -5.68 15.34
CA LEU A 106 -7.58 -7.05 14.84
C LEU A 106 -7.68 -8.07 15.97
N GLU A 107 -8.08 -9.28 15.61
CA GLU A 107 -7.96 -10.43 16.49
C GLU A 107 -6.47 -10.79 16.69
N PRO A 108 -6.09 -11.28 17.89
CA PRO A 108 -4.69 -11.58 18.20
C PRO A 108 -3.98 -12.46 17.18
N ALA A 109 -4.63 -13.50 16.68
CA ALA A 109 -4.02 -14.40 15.68
C ALA A 109 -3.69 -13.70 14.37
N GLU A 110 -4.56 -12.80 13.91
CA GLU A 110 -4.36 -12.05 12.68
C GLU A 110 -3.26 -10.99 12.85
N ALA A 111 -3.27 -10.26 13.97
CA ALA A 111 -2.23 -9.27 14.27
C ALA A 111 -0.84 -9.92 14.37
N VAL A 112 -0.74 -11.07 15.05
CA VAL A 112 0.50 -11.85 15.14
C VAL A 112 0.95 -12.35 13.77
N ALA A 113 0.05 -12.85 12.91
CA ALA A 113 0.39 -13.32 11.58
C ALA A 113 0.99 -12.20 10.70
N LEU A 114 0.51 -10.96 10.82
CA LEU A 114 1.10 -9.81 10.14
C LEU A 114 2.46 -9.43 10.75
N ALA A 115 2.57 -9.44 12.08
CA ALA A 115 3.81 -9.12 12.78
C ALA A 115 4.94 -10.12 12.45
N LEU A 116 4.65 -11.42 12.36
CA LEU A 116 5.61 -12.45 11.96
C LEU A 116 6.17 -12.20 10.55
N GLN A 117 5.34 -11.81 9.61
CA GLN A 117 5.76 -11.45 8.26
C GLN A 117 6.64 -10.18 8.26
N ALA A 118 6.28 -9.18 9.08
CA ALA A 118 7.09 -7.97 9.24
C ALA A 118 8.45 -8.30 9.86
N CYS A 119 8.49 -9.15 10.90
CA CYS A 119 9.76 -9.63 11.49
C CYS A 119 10.66 -10.30 10.45
N SER A 120 10.08 -11.17 9.59
CA SER A 120 10.85 -11.85 8.54
C SER A 120 11.49 -10.85 7.56
N GLY A 121 10.76 -9.80 7.16
CA GLY A 121 11.31 -8.74 6.30
C GLY A 121 12.36 -7.89 7.01
N LEU A 122 12.12 -7.53 8.28
CA LEU A 122 13.08 -6.75 9.08
C LEU A 122 14.37 -7.52 9.33
N GLU A 123 14.29 -8.81 9.66
CA GLU A 123 15.48 -9.64 9.86
C GLU A 123 16.37 -9.65 8.61
N ALA A 124 15.78 -9.89 7.43
CA ALA A 124 16.51 -9.85 6.16
C ALA A 124 17.17 -8.48 5.89
N ALA A 125 16.52 -7.39 6.26
CA ALA A 125 17.09 -6.05 6.14
C ALA A 125 18.25 -5.82 7.14
N HIS A 126 18.07 -6.24 8.37
CA HIS A 126 19.07 -6.10 9.44
C HIS A 126 20.33 -6.94 9.16
N GLU A 127 20.20 -8.16 8.67
CA GLU A 127 21.31 -9.00 8.20
C GLU A 127 22.09 -8.34 7.07
N ALA A 128 21.41 -7.58 6.20
CA ALA A 128 22.05 -6.79 5.15
C ALA A 128 22.66 -5.46 5.66
N GLY A 129 22.62 -5.22 6.97
CA GLY A 129 23.13 -4.01 7.61
C GLY A 129 22.23 -2.78 7.42
N LEU A 130 20.95 -2.97 7.08
CA LEU A 130 20.00 -1.90 6.82
C LEU A 130 18.95 -1.83 7.93
N VAL A 131 18.87 -0.69 8.61
CA VAL A 131 17.84 -0.37 9.60
C VAL A 131 16.79 0.49 8.94
N HIS A 132 15.51 0.15 9.10
CA HIS A 132 14.38 0.82 8.42
C HIS A 132 14.10 2.23 8.97
N ARG A 133 14.06 2.41 10.29
CA ARG A 133 13.92 3.69 11.01
C ARG A 133 12.60 4.44 10.88
N ASP A 134 11.65 3.91 10.13
CA ASP A 134 10.32 4.52 9.93
C ASP A 134 9.21 3.46 9.80
N ILE A 135 9.28 2.39 10.60
CA ILE A 135 8.21 1.38 10.66
C ILE A 135 6.97 2.02 11.26
N LYS A 136 5.86 1.94 10.50
CA LYS A 136 4.54 2.47 10.89
C LYS A 136 3.46 1.85 9.99
N PRO A 137 2.17 1.93 10.36
CA PRO A 137 1.09 1.31 9.60
C PRO A 137 1.02 1.70 8.11
N ARG A 138 1.40 2.92 7.75
CA ARG A 138 1.39 3.40 6.35
C ARG A 138 2.49 2.78 5.49
N ASN A 139 3.59 2.32 6.10
CA ASN A 139 4.73 1.72 5.41
C ASN A 139 4.65 0.19 5.37
N LEU A 140 3.58 -0.39 5.89
CA LEU A 140 3.28 -1.81 5.86
C LEU A 140 2.10 -2.04 4.91
N LEU A 141 2.37 -2.65 3.76
CA LEU A 141 1.39 -2.94 2.73
C LEU A 141 0.93 -4.39 2.86
N ILE A 142 -0.34 -4.66 2.61
CA ILE A 142 -0.90 -6.02 2.62
C ILE A 142 -1.46 -6.28 1.23
N THR A 143 -0.96 -7.32 0.55
CA THR A 143 -1.47 -7.72 -0.76
C THR A 143 -2.87 -8.31 -0.64
N THR A 144 -3.56 -8.44 -1.77
CA THR A 144 -4.87 -9.11 -1.85
C THR A 144 -4.84 -10.56 -1.36
N GLU A 145 -3.66 -11.21 -1.39
CA GLU A 145 -3.43 -12.57 -0.90
C GLU A 145 -3.07 -12.63 0.60
N GLY A 146 -2.98 -11.46 1.28
CA GLY A 146 -2.65 -11.37 2.71
C GLY A 146 -1.15 -11.41 3.01
N ILE A 147 -0.30 -11.14 2.02
CA ILE A 147 1.15 -11.03 2.21
C ILE A 147 1.50 -9.62 2.63
N LEU A 148 2.16 -9.47 3.79
CA LEU A 148 2.67 -8.19 4.23
C LEU A 148 4.00 -7.86 3.54
N LYS A 149 4.14 -6.60 3.08
CA LYS A 149 5.36 -6.07 2.48
C LYS A 149 5.75 -4.75 3.13
N ILE A 150 7.00 -4.64 3.54
CA ILE A 150 7.59 -3.42 4.11
C ILE A 150 8.01 -2.50 2.95
N ALA A 151 7.54 -1.26 2.98
CA ALA A 151 7.85 -0.22 2.01
C ALA A 151 8.58 0.95 2.69
N ASP A 152 9.27 1.76 1.88
CA ASP A 152 9.82 3.07 2.29
C ASP A 152 10.83 2.98 3.44
N PHE A 153 11.98 2.31 3.21
CA PHE A 153 13.11 2.34 4.14
C PHE A 153 13.56 3.78 4.40
N GLY A 154 13.40 4.25 5.64
CA GLY A 154 13.53 5.66 6.06
C GLY A 154 14.97 6.19 6.14
N ILE A 155 15.85 5.86 5.18
CA ILE A 155 17.27 6.22 5.17
C ILE A 155 17.47 7.73 5.08
N ALA A 156 16.52 8.45 4.46
CA ALA A 156 16.56 9.92 4.40
C ALA A 156 16.47 10.59 5.78
N ARG A 157 15.97 9.89 6.81
CA ARG A 157 15.91 10.35 8.20
C ARG A 157 17.21 10.14 9.01
N SER A 158 18.23 9.52 8.40
CA SER A 158 19.35 8.93 9.13
C SER A 158 20.45 9.88 9.61
N LEU A 159 20.50 11.13 9.20
CA LEU A 159 21.73 11.91 9.38
C LEU A 159 21.61 13.26 10.11
N ASP A 160 20.41 13.75 10.38
CA ASP A 160 20.28 15.04 11.05
C ASP A 160 19.18 15.01 12.12
N GLY A 161 19.57 14.79 13.39
CA GLY A 161 18.70 15.01 14.57
C GLY A 161 18.10 16.43 14.63
N THR A 162 18.60 17.35 13.80
CA THR A 162 18.12 18.73 13.68
C THR A 162 16.91 18.91 12.74
N GLN A 163 16.60 17.95 11.87
CA GLN A 163 15.49 18.11 10.90
C GLN A 163 14.15 17.49 11.32
N LEU A 164 14.10 16.69 12.39
CA LEU A 164 12.82 16.28 12.98
C LEU A 164 12.00 17.49 13.46
N THR A 165 12.66 18.61 13.78
CA THR A 165 12.03 19.83 14.27
C THR A 165 11.70 20.86 13.19
N ALA A 166 12.36 20.82 12.02
CA ALA A 166 12.21 21.84 10.97
C ALA A 166 11.07 21.56 9.97
N ALA A 167 10.72 20.29 9.75
CA ALA A 167 9.54 19.94 8.95
C ALA A 167 8.32 19.84 9.86
N GLY A 168 7.69 20.98 10.12
CA GLY A 168 6.51 21.09 10.94
C GLY A 168 5.57 19.91 10.79
N THR A 169 5.40 19.19 11.91
CA THR A 169 4.20 18.43 12.27
C THR A 169 3.68 17.45 11.22
N VAL A 170 4.06 16.21 11.33
CA VAL A 170 3.21 15.13 10.83
C VAL A 170 2.39 14.60 12.01
N LEU A 171 1.19 15.14 12.16
CA LEU A 171 0.18 14.64 13.08
C LEU A 171 0.02 13.11 12.90
N GLY A 172 0.19 12.34 13.97
CA GLY A 172 -0.02 10.88 13.99
C GLY A 172 1.18 9.98 13.64
N THR A 173 2.35 10.52 13.24
CA THR A 173 3.53 9.68 12.91
C THR A 173 4.46 9.46 14.09
N ALA A 174 4.38 10.28 15.13
CA ALA A 174 5.29 10.24 16.28
C ALA A 174 5.12 8.99 17.15
N GLY A 175 3.91 8.43 17.26
CA GLY A 175 3.57 7.35 18.19
C GLY A 175 4.34 6.02 18.01
N TYR A 176 5.04 5.83 16.89
CA TYR A 176 5.84 4.63 16.59
C TYR A 176 7.35 4.87 16.73
N LEU A 177 7.77 6.10 16.98
CA LEU A 177 9.17 6.47 17.03
C LEU A 177 9.80 5.93 18.32
N ALA A 178 10.94 5.24 18.19
CA ALA A 178 11.65 4.70 19.34
C ALA A 178 12.24 5.83 20.21
N PRO A 179 12.36 5.65 21.55
CA PRO A 179 12.86 6.67 22.46
C PRO A 179 14.24 7.21 22.09
N GLU A 180 15.17 6.35 21.67
CA GLU A 180 16.50 6.75 21.21
C GLU A 180 16.45 7.60 19.93
N GLN A 181 15.47 7.36 19.06
CA GLN A 181 15.27 8.21 17.88
C GLN A 181 14.72 9.59 18.27
N ALA A 182 13.79 9.63 19.23
CA ALA A 182 13.25 10.88 19.76
C ALA A 182 14.31 11.70 20.50
N ALA A 183 15.25 11.03 21.17
CA ALA A 183 16.38 11.64 21.87
C ALA A 183 17.55 12.04 20.94
N GLY A 184 17.54 11.64 19.66
CA GLY A 184 18.65 11.87 18.74
C GLY A 184 19.89 11.01 19.04
N GLU A 185 19.70 9.90 19.74
CA GLU A 185 20.74 8.92 20.07
C GLU A 185 21.03 7.97 18.89
N PRO A 186 22.13 7.20 18.92
CA PRO A 186 22.45 6.22 17.89
C PRO A 186 21.33 5.17 17.70
N VAL A 187 20.85 5.02 16.48
CA VAL A 187 19.73 4.16 16.12
C VAL A 187 20.24 2.83 15.57
N THR A 188 19.78 1.72 16.14
CA THR A 188 20.08 0.35 15.73
C THR A 188 18.83 -0.39 15.29
N ALA A 189 18.94 -1.68 14.90
CA ALA A 189 17.83 -2.59 14.60
C ALA A 189 16.76 -2.62 15.71
N ALA A 190 17.15 -2.41 16.97
CA ALA A 190 16.24 -2.35 18.10
C ALA A 190 15.17 -1.24 17.98
N ALA A 191 15.42 -0.19 17.21
CA ALA A 191 14.42 0.84 16.94
C ALA A 191 13.28 0.33 16.05
N ASP A 192 13.58 -0.52 15.06
CA ASP A 192 12.56 -1.13 14.21
C ASP A 192 11.72 -2.16 15.00
N ILE A 193 12.33 -2.87 15.92
CA ILE A 193 11.63 -3.81 16.83
C ILE A 193 10.66 -3.03 17.73
N TYR A 194 11.08 -1.89 18.29
CA TYR A 194 10.17 -1.03 19.04
C TYR A 194 9.00 -0.55 18.20
N ALA A 195 9.29 -0.03 17.01
CA ALA A 195 8.28 0.50 16.10
C ALA A 195 7.29 -0.58 15.66
N LEU A 196 7.76 -1.81 15.37
CA LEU A 196 6.89 -2.95 15.09
C LEU A 196 6.07 -3.36 16.31
N GLY A 197 6.65 -3.32 17.52
CA GLY A 197 5.93 -3.50 18.78
C GLY A 197 4.81 -2.48 18.95
N ALA A 198 5.07 -1.20 18.59
CA ALA A 198 4.05 -0.13 18.63
C ALA A 198 2.93 -0.36 17.60
N VAL A 199 3.25 -0.82 16.39
CA VAL A 199 2.26 -1.20 15.39
C VAL A 199 1.42 -2.39 15.88
N LEU A 200 2.04 -3.42 16.42
CA LEU A 200 1.33 -4.59 16.94
C LEU A 200 0.43 -4.24 18.12
N TYR A 201 0.90 -3.37 19.01
CA TYR A 201 0.08 -2.83 20.09
C TYR A 201 -1.18 -2.12 19.54
N GLU A 202 -1.02 -1.27 18.52
CA GLU A 202 -2.15 -0.58 17.90
C GLU A 202 -3.08 -1.55 17.17
N LEU A 203 -2.55 -2.55 16.46
CA LEU A 203 -3.37 -3.58 15.82
C LEU A 203 -4.29 -4.31 16.81
N LEU A 204 -3.83 -4.51 18.04
CA LEU A 204 -4.56 -5.22 19.09
C LEU A 204 -5.50 -4.32 19.88
N THR A 205 -5.13 -3.05 20.12
CA THR A 205 -5.86 -2.12 20.99
C THR A 205 -6.70 -1.10 20.25
N GLY A 206 -6.34 -0.79 18.99
CA GLY A 206 -6.95 0.26 18.17
C GLY A 206 -6.37 1.65 18.42
N ARG A 207 -5.28 1.77 19.20
CA ARG A 207 -4.55 3.02 19.44
C ARG A 207 -3.06 2.76 19.66
N PRO A 208 -2.17 3.68 19.29
CA PRO A 208 -0.74 3.53 19.54
C PRO A 208 -0.42 3.56 21.05
N PRO A 209 0.79 3.06 21.47
CA PRO A 209 1.20 3.08 22.87
C PRO A 209 1.24 4.50 23.47
N TYR A 210 1.61 5.47 22.64
CA TYR A 210 1.61 6.89 22.98
C TYR A 210 0.92 7.70 21.88
N GLU A 211 -0.09 8.46 22.25
CA GLU A 211 -0.70 9.48 21.41
C GLU A 211 -0.01 10.81 21.70
N ALA A 212 0.61 11.43 20.71
CA ALA A 212 1.33 12.69 20.86
C ALA A 212 1.18 13.55 19.61
N ASP A 213 0.94 14.84 19.80
CA ASP A 213 0.73 15.80 18.72
C ASP A 213 2.07 16.27 18.11
N ASN A 214 3.16 16.12 18.87
CA ASN A 214 4.49 16.52 18.44
C ASN A 214 5.58 15.69 19.14
N LEU A 215 6.82 15.86 18.64
CA LEU A 215 7.97 15.10 19.14
C LEU A 215 8.31 15.41 20.61
N ALA A 216 8.15 16.65 21.04
CA ALA A 216 8.47 17.04 22.41
C ALA A 216 7.50 16.38 23.41
N GLU A 217 6.21 16.37 23.08
CA GLU A 217 5.19 15.66 23.87
C GLU A 217 5.45 14.16 23.92
N LEU A 218 5.79 13.56 22.75
CA LEU A 218 6.15 12.15 22.70
C LEU A 218 7.32 11.85 23.64
N PHE A 219 8.40 12.65 23.57
CA PHE A 219 9.57 12.48 24.42
C PHE A 219 9.22 12.55 25.91
N VAL A 220 8.38 13.50 26.32
CA VAL A 220 7.89 13.61 27.70
C VAL A 220 7.12 12.34 28.08
N LYS A 221 6.14 11.92 27.27
CA LYS A 221 5.35 10.72 27.51
C LYS A 221 6.18 9.44 27.59
N GLN A 222 7.19 9.30 26.74
CA GLN A 222 8.12 8.17 26.78
C GLN A 222 9.07 8.21 27.97
N THR A 223 9.33 9.39 28.53
CA THR A 223 10.24 9.58 29.68
C THR A 223 9.52 9.39 31.00
N GLU A 224 8.32 9.91 31.14
CA GLU A 224 7.55 9.99 32.37
C GLU A 224 6.41 8.97 32.41
N GLY A 225 5.92 8.56 31.24
CA GLY A 225 4.73 7.76 31.12
C GLY A 225 4.98 6.26 31.18
N SER A 226 3.96 5.56 31.63
CA SER A 226 3.82 4.13 31.45
C SER A 226 2.91 3.84 30.25
N ILE A 227 3.25 2.83 29.47
CA ILE A 227 2.35 2.30 28.48
C ILE A 227 1.23 1.56 29.21
N THR A 228 -0.03 1.82 28.84
CA THR A 228 -1.15 1.02 29.35
C THR A 228 -0.92 -0.45 29.03
N PRO A 229 -1.02 -1.38 30.00
CA PRO A 229 -0.87 -2.80 29.73
C PRO A 229 -1.81 -3.25 28.60
N LEU A 230 -1.28 -4.07 27.68
CA LEU A 230 -2.01 -4.48 26.48
C LEU A 230 -3.37 -5.09 26.82
N ARG A 231 -3.43 -5.96 27.82
CA ARG A 231 -4.62 -6.73 28.19
C ARG A 231 -5.68 -5.89 28.92
N GLU A 232 -5.35 -4.71 29.41
CA GLU A 232 -6.37 -3.77 29.89
C GLU A 232 -7.26 -3.28 28.75
N LEU A 233 -6.69 -3.15 27.53
CA LEU A 233 -7.39 -2.64 26.35
C LEU A 233 -7.85 -3.78 25.40
N ALA A 234 -7.12 -4.88 25.40
CA ALA A 234 -7.35 -6.06 24.60
C ALA A 234 -7.36 -7.33 25.48
N PRO A 235 -8.42 -7.56 26.31
CA PRO A 235 -8.46 -8.68 27.25
C PRO A 235 -8.38 -10.07 26.59
N ALA A 236 -8.70 -10.15 25.29
CA ALA A 236 -8.59 -11.39 24.51
C ALA A 236 -7.13 -11.75 24.16
N ALA A 237 -6.18 -10.82 24.34
CA ALA A 237 -4.77 -11.10 24.08
C ALA A 237 -4.21 -12.07 25.12
N PRO A 238 -3.51 -13.15 24.70
CA PRO A 238 -2.80 -14.03 25.62
C PRO A 238 -1.73 -13.28 26.43
N ALA A 239 -1.47 -13.70 27.67
CA ALA A 239 -0.47 -13.05 28.52
C ALA A 239 0.92 -13.02 27.87
N ARG A 240 1.34 -14.12 27.23
CA ARG A 240 2.60 -14.18 26.49
C ARG A 240 2.70 -13.18 25.35
N LEU A 241 1.58 -12.88 24.66
CA LEU A 241 1.55 -11.86 23.63
C LEU A 241 1.76 -10.47 24.23
N GLU A 242 1.14 -10.20 25.38
CA GLU A 242 1.40 -8.96 26.12
C GLU A 242 2.88 -8.86 26.51
N ASP A 243 3.46 -9.91 27.10
CA ASP A 243 4.87 -9.93 27.51
C ASP A 243 5.79 -9.61 26.31
N ALA A 244 5.60 -10.25 25.17
CA ALA A 244 6.38 -10.03 23.95
C ALA A 244 6.24 -8.58 23.43
N VAL A 245 5.00 -8.08 23.36
CA VAL A 245 4.75 -6.69 22.91
C VAL A 245 5.35 -5.67 23.87
N MET A 246 5.12 -5.84 25.17
CA MET A 246 5.64 -4.91 26.18
C MET A 246 7.17 -4.94 26.25
N ARG A 247 7.79 -6.09 26.03
CA ARG A 247 9.26 -6.22 25.90
C ARG A 247 9.77 -5.47 24.66
N ALA A 248 9.13 -5.62 23.50
CA ALA A 248 9.49 -4.85 22.31
C ALA A 248 9.40 -3.33 22.55
N LEU A 249 8.43 -2.89 23.35
CA LEU A 249 8.20 -1.50 23.74
C LEU A 249 9.07 -1.01 24.91
N ALA A 250 10.03 -1.82 25.38
CA ALA A 250 10.95 -1.38 26.43
C ALA A 250 11.71 -0.11 26.03
N ARG A 251 11.78 0.86 26.95
CA ARG A 251 12.41 2.17 26.71
C ARG A 251 13.87 2.02 26.27
N ALA A 252 14.67 1.27 27.02
CA ALA A 252 16.07 1.07 26.69
C ALA A 252 16.24 -0.08 25.68
N PRO A 253 16.95 0.13 24.56
CA PRO A 253 17.11 -0.87 23.50
C PRO A 253 17.61 -2.24 23.98
N ARG A 254 18.51 -2.26 25.00
CA ARG A 254 19.08 -3.50 25.58
C ARG A 254 18.07 -4.42 26.26
N TYR A 255 16.88 -3.94 26.55
CA TYR A 255 15.82 -4.75 27.18
C TYR A 255 14.82 -5.28 26.16
N ARG A 256 14.94 -4.90 24.89
CA ARG A 256 14.14 -5.40 23.79
C ARG A 256 14.65 -6.77 23.32
N HIS A 257 14.04 -7.34 22.32
CA HIS A 257 14.53 -8.52 21.63
C HIS A 257 15.86 -8.21 20.93
N GLU A 258 16.75 -9.19 20.86
CA GLU A 258 18.08 -9.05 20.26
C GLU A 258 18.02 -8.89 18.74
N SER A 259 17.00 -9.51 18.11
CA SER A 259 16.74 -9.45 16.67
C SER A 259 15.24 -9.49 16.36
N ALA A 260 14.88 -9.21 15.13
CA ALA A 260 13.50 -9.38 14.68
C ALA A 260 13.10 -10.87 14.65
N ALA A 261 14.03 -11.78 14.40
CA ALA A 261 13.81 -13.22 14.52
C ALA A 261 13.48 -13.62 15.97
N ALA A 262 14.21 -13.13 16.97
CA ALA A 262 13.92 -13.40 18.38
C ALA A 262 12.55 -12.85 18.81
N PHE A 263 12.12 -11.73 18.24
CA PHE A 263 10.76 -11.22 18.45
C PHE A 263 9.72 -12.14 17.81
N ALA A 264 9.98 -12.62 16.59
CA ALA A 264 9.10 -13.55 15.89
C ALA A 264 8.95 -14.88 16.65
N ASP A 265 10.03 -15.43 17.20
CA ASP A 265 10.02 -16.67 17.99
C ASP A 265 9.10 -16.52 19.21
N GLU A 266 9.25 -15.43 19.98
CA GLU A 266 8.42 -15.17 21.15
C GLU A 266 6.93 -14.96 20.78
N LEU A 267 6.65 -14.30 19.64
CA LEU A 267 5.29 -14.18 19.09
C LEU A 267 4.72 -15.52 18.63
N GLY A 268 5.53 -16.39 18.00
CA GLY A 268 5.13 -17.71 17.49
C GLY A 268 4.82 -18.72 18.60
N GLU A 269 5.49 -18.62 19.75
CA GLU A 269 5.21 -19.43 20.93
C GLU A 269 3.91 -19.04 21.65
N THR A 270 3.31 -17.91 21.26
CA THR A 270 2.05 -17.46 21.85
C THR A 270 0.93 -18.41 21.41
N PRO A 271 0.23 -19.11 22.33
CA PRO A 271 -0.90 -19.96 21.96
C PRO A 271 -2.05 -19.06 21.49
N THR A 272 -1.99 -18.64 20.27
CA THR A 272 -3.17 -18.16 19.58
C THR A 272 -4.01 -19.39 19.33
N ALA A 273 -5.22 -19.46 19.92
CA ALA A 273 -6.21 -20.42 19.48
C ALA A 273 -6.46 -20.11 17.99
N VAL A 274 -5.63 -20.67 17.15
CA VAL A 274 -5.89 -20.76 15.73
C VAL A 274 -7.07 -21.72 15.67
N THR A 275 -8.27 -21.14 15.77
CA THR A 275 -9.39 -21.77 15.09
C THR A 275 -8.87 -21.86 13.66
N ALA A 276 -8.43 -23.06 13.27
CA ALA A 276 -8.06 -23.33 11.91
C ALA A 276 -9.21 -22.75 11.09
N VAL A 277 -8.99 -21.59 10.47
CA VAL A 277 -9.85 -21.17 9.38
C VAL A 277 -9.71 -22.31 8.42
N ASP A 278 -10.74 -23.14 8.40
CA ASP A 278 -10.86 -24.29 7.53
C ASP A 278 -10.60 -23.75 6.10
N ARG A 279 -9.34 -23.82 5.70
CA ARG A 279 -8.91 -23.62 4.32
C ARG A 279 -9.25 -24.86 3.50
N SER A 280 -10.32 -25.53 3.84
CA SER A 280 -10.98 -26.37 2.88
C SER A 280 -11.29 -25.43 1.70
N PRO A 281 -10.68 -25.64 0.52
CA PRO A 281 -11.10 -24.93 -0.66
C PRO A 281 -12.61 -25.17 -0.72
N PRO A 282 -13.43 -24.14 -1.03
CA PRO A 282 -14.85 -24.33 -1.09
C PRO A 282 -15.05 -25.57 -1.95
N THR A 283 -15.37 -26.68 -1.29
CA THR A 283 -15.73 -27.89 -1.99
C THR A 283 -16.84 -27.41 -2.86
N ALA A 284 -16.52 -27.29 -4.16
CA ALA A 284 -17.50 -27.02 -5.18
C ALA A 284 -18.53 -28.12 -5.01
N ARG A 285 -19.49 -27.84 -4.14
CA ARG A 285 -20.71 -28.66 -4.00
C ARG A 285 -21.31 -28.58 -5.37
N ARG A 286 -20.80 -29.49 -6.22
CA ARG A 286 -21.33 -29.71 -7.56
C ARG A 286 -22.83 -29.87 -7.38
N ARG A 287 -23.52 -28.76 -7.58
CA ARG A 287 -24.97 -28.71 -7.68
C ARG A 287 -25.32 -29.40 -9.00
N ARG A 288 -25.22 -30.74 -9.00
CA ARG A 288 -25.46 -31.63 -10.12
C ARG A 288 -26.91 -31.53 -10.70
N TRP A 289 -27.69 -30.59 -10.16
CA TRP A 289 -29.11 -30.43 -10.51
C TRP A 289 -29.44 -29.13 -11.26
N ALA A 290 -28.45 -28.25 -11.51
CA ALA A 290 -28.72 -26.97 -12.21
C ALA A 290 -28.52 -27.03 -13.73
N LEU A 291 -27.86 -28.05 -14.27
CA LEU A 291 -27.62 -28.16 -15.71
C LEU A 291 -28.88 -28.49 -16.57
N PRO A 292 -29.86 -29.32 -16.13
CA PRO A 292 -31.02 -29.54 -16.95
C PRO A 292 -31.99 -28.33 -17.01
N ALA A 293 -32.04 -27.50 -15.96
CA ALA A 293 -32.93 -26.33 -15.94
C ALA A 293 -32.41 -25.16 -16.79
N ALA A 294 -31.10 -24.93 -16.83
CA ALA A 294 -30.50 -23.89 -17.67
C ALA A 294 -30.56 -24.23 -19.15
N ALA A 295 -30.38 -25.51 -19.51
CA ALA A 295 -30.53 -25.98 -20.90
C ALA A 295 -31.97 -25.89 -21.38
N ALA A 296 -32.96 -26.18 -20.55
CA ALA A 296 -34.39 -26.05 -20.88
C ALA A 296 -34.80 -24.58 -21.08
N LEU A 297 -34.25 -23.66 -20.25
CA LEU A 297 -34.54 -22.22 -20.37
C LEU A 297 -33.91 -21.61 -21.64
N ALA A 298 -32.69 -22.02 -21.99
CA ALA A 298 -32.03 -21.60 -23.23
C ALA A 298 -32.77 -22.12 -24.48
N ALA A 299 -33.22 -23.38 -24.48
CA ALA A 299 -34.00 -23.94 -25.59
C ALA A 299 -35.36 -23.26 -25.75
N ALA A 300 -36.04 -22.90 -24.64
CA ALA A 300 -37.31 -22.16 -24.68
C ALA A 300 -37.12 -20.72 -25.20
N LEU A 301 -36.05 -20.04 -24.84
CA LEU A 301 -35.71 -18.69 -25.35
C LEU A 301 -35.37 -18.70 -26.83
N ILE A 302 -34.59 -19.69 -27.30
CA ILE A 302 -34.30 -19.85 -28.75
C ILE A 302 -35.56 -20.16 -29.54
N GLY A 303 -36.44 -21.02 -29.04
CA GLY A 303 -37.73 -21.32 -29.66
C GLY A 303 -38.63 -20.09 -29.73
N LEU A 304 -38.69 -19.25 -28.70
CA LEU A 304 -39.46 -18.01 -28.68
C LEU A 304 -38.92 -16.97 -29.67
N VAL A 305 -37.58 -16.82 -29.75
CA VAL A 305 -36.94 -15.92 -30.71
C VAL A 305 -37.21 -16.37 -32.18
N LEU A 306 -37.11 -17.66 -32.45
CA LEU A 306 -37.44 -18.20 -33.78
C LEU A 306 -38.93 -18.01 -34.13
N ALA A 307 -39.83 -18.23 -33.18
CA ALA A 307 -41.27 -18.03 -33.40
C ALA A 307 -41.63 -16.56 -33.65
N LEU A 308 -40.98 -15.63 -32.90
CA LEU A 308 -41.14 -14.18 -33.10
C LEU A 308 -40.53 -13.69 -34.42
N SER A 309 -39.43 -14.27 -34.90
CA SER A 309 -38.80 -13.90 -36.17
C SER A 309 -39.58 -14.43 -37.39
N LEU A 310 -40.33 -15.52 -37.25
CA LEU A 310 -41.20 -16.05 -38.29
C LEU A 310 -42.59 -15.36 -38.33
N ALA A 311 -43.00 -14.72 -37.22
CA ALA A 311 -44.26 -13.98 -37.14
C ALA A 311 -44.14 -12.50 -37.57
N SER A 312 -42.94 -11.95 -37.58
CA SER A 312 -42.68 -10.59 -38.08
C SER A 312 -42.34 -10.62 -39.55
N GLY A 313 -43.39 -10.55 -40.37
CA GLY A 313 -43.25 -10.30 -41.80
C GLY A 313 -42.38 -9.05 -42.03
N SER A 314 -41.35 -9.21 -42.83
CA SER A 314 -40.34 -8.23 -43.22
C SER A 314 -40.94 -6.89 -43.64
N LYS A 315 -40.83 -5.88 -42.77
CA LYS A 315 -40.79 -4.49 -43.19
C LYS A 315 -39.35 -4.04 -43.08
N GLU A 316 -38.70 -3.86 -44.22
CA GLU A 316 -37.36 -3.28 -44.33
C GLU A 316 -37.34 -1.92 -43.61
N PRO A 317 -36.43 -1.69 -42.68
CA PRO A 317 -36.33 -0.38 -42.00
C PRO A 317 -35.98 0.69 -43.05
N PRO A 318 -36.57 1.90 -42.97
CA PRO A 318 -36.26 2.98 -43.90
C PRO A 318 -34.78 3.31 -43.83
N ARG A 319 -34.10 3.35 -44.98
CA ARG A 319 -32.71 3.75 -45.10
C ARG A 319 -32.52 5.15 -44.49
N PRO A 320 -31.50 5.39 -43.63
CA PRO A 320 -31.24 6.71 -43.10
C PRO A 320 -30.98 7.69 -44.26
N ALA A 321 -31.62 8.85 -44.21
CA ALA A 321 -31.45 9.89 -45.20
C ALA A 321 -30.00 10.35 -45.25
N ALA A 322 -29.43 10.42 -46.46
CA ALA A 322 -28.05 10.84 -46.67
C ALA A 322 -27.85 12.29 -46.19
N PRO A 323 -26.67 12.62 -45.61
CA PRO A 323 -26.37 13.99 -45.25
C PRO A 323 -26.33 14.93 -46.48
N PRO A 324 -26.63 16.22 -46.32
CA PRO A 324 -26.64 17.17 -47.42
C PRO A 324 -25.29 17.23 -48.15
N SER A 325 -25.34 17.36 -49.51
CA SER A 325 -24.15 17.40 -50.34
C SER A 325 -23.30 18.64 -50.10
N ALA A 326 -21.96 18.47 -50.25
CA ALA A 326 -20.93 19.48 -49.95
C ALA A 326 -20.84 20.63 -50.97
N ASN A 327 -21.91 21.03 -51.60
CA ASN A 327 -21.95 22.11 -52.60
C ASN A 327 -22.44 23.40 -51.93
N GLY A 328 -21.59 24.42 -51.82
CA GLY A 328 -21.89 25.75 -51.26
C GLY A 328 -20.78 26.31 -50.43
N THR A 329 -20.92 27.61 -50.01
CA THR A 329 -19.94 28.24 -49.12
C THR A 329 -19.91 27.57 -47.74
N PRO A 330 -18.81 27.65 -46.98
CA PRO A 330 -18.70 27.04 -45.66
C PRO A 330 -19.84 27.40 -44.70
N ALA A 331 -20.36 28.60 -44.76
CA ALA A 331 -21.48 29.08 -43.96
C ALA A 331 -22.81 28.38 -44.35
N GLN A 332 -23.03 28.15 -45.63
CA GLN A 332 -24.23 27.46 -46.14
C GLN A 332 -24.19 25.98 -45.81
N GLN A 333 -23.00 25.34 -45.86
CA GLN A 333 -22.81 23.95 -45.44
C GLN A 333 -23.07 23.74 -43.95
N ALA A 334 -22.53 24.65 -43.10
CA ALA A 334 -22.75 24.59 -41.66
C ALA A 334 -24.22 24.78 -41.30
N HIS A 335 -24.94 25.64 -42.00
CA HIS A 335 -26.39 25.84 -41.80
C HIS A 335 -27.18 24.58 -42.23
N ALA A 336 -26.92 24.04 -43.41
CA ALA A 336 -27.59 22.86 -43.90
C ALA A 336 -27.36 21.64 -42.99
N PHE A 337 -26.14 21.47 -42.50
CA PHE A 337 -25.80 20.35 -41.55
C PHE A 337 -26.46 20.55 -40.18
N SER A 338 -26.57 21.77 -39.67
CA SER A 338 -27.24 22.06 -38.40
C SER A 338 -28.76 21.84 -38.48
N VAL A 339 -29.39 22.07 -39.63
CA VAL A 339 -30.81 21.80 -39.86
C VAL A 339 -31.05 20.29 -40.01
N TRP A 340 -30.17 19.57 -40.69
CA TRP A 340 -30.22 18.10 -40.81
C TRP A 340 -30.06 17.42 -39.46
N LEU A 341 -29.08 17.82 -38.61
CA LEU A 341 -28.90 17.32 -37.26
C LEU A 341 -30.13 17.54 -36.37
N ARG A 342 -30.75 18.72 -36.41
CA ARG A 342 -31.96 19.00 -35.60
C ARG A 342 -33.17 18.13 -36.01
N ARG A 343 -33.25 17.72 -37.26
CA ARG A 343 -34.34 16.83 -37.72
C ARG A 343 -34.12 15.37 -37.39
N HIS A 344 -32.88 14.93 -37.22
CA HIS A 344 -32.53 13.53 -37.03
C HIS A 344 -32.01 13.20 -35.62
N ALA A 345 -31.73 14.20 -34.76
CA ALA A 345 -31.34 13.99 -33.36
C ALA A 345 -32.52 13.82 -32.38
N ALA A 346 -33.76 13.96 -32.82
CA ALA A 346 -34.95 13.84 -31.98
C ALA A 346 -35.66 12.46 -32.09
N GLY A 347 -34.95 11.45 -32.62
CA GLY A 347 -35.54 10.09 -32.86
C GLY A 347 -34.60 8.97 -32.45
N GLY A 348 -34.04 9.02 -31.21
CA GLY A 348 -33.24 7.95 -30.59
C GLY A 348 -33.62 7.80 -29.13
#